data_3b0a915c8defa3c739700a5548c75563
#
_entry.id   3b0a915c8defa3c739700a5548c75563
#
_cell.length_a   1.000
_cell.length_b   1.000
_cell.length_c   1.000
_cell.angle_alpha   90.00
_cell.angle_beta   90.00
_cell.angle_gamma   90.00
#
_symmetry.space_group_name_H-M   'P 1'
#
loop_
_entity.id
_entity.type
_entity.pdbx_description
1 polymer ?
#
loop_
_entity_poly.entity_id
_entity_poly.type
_entity_poly.pdbx_seq_one_letter_code
_entity_poly.pdbx_strand_id
1 'polypeptide(L)'
;EVDVTDVGSVTDLPDDLVRLSIRDWLAAQAAFPPDAASVDRVLNVVRGHARAAEVVGGHRVDRRYGRLIYRPSGPSDTYRN
;
A
#
# COMPACT_ATOMS: atom_id res chain seq x y z
N GLU A 1 -4.68 -9.53 -15.41
CA GLU A 1 -4.27 -9.48 -14.00
C GLU A 1 -4.04 -8.04 -13.56
N VAL A 2 -4.45 -7.72 -12.35
CA VAL A 2 -4.36 -6.35 -11.85
C VAL A 2 -3.02 -6.15 -11.15
N ASP A 3 -2.30 -5.10 -11.56
CA ASP A 3 -1.08 -4.69 -10.88
C ASP A 3 -1.39 -3.43 -10.08
N VAL A 4 -1.68 -3.60 -8.80
CA VAL A 4 -2.09 -2.50 -7.95
C VAL A 4 -0.93 -1.52 -7.70
N THR A 5 0.32 -1.94 -7.90
CA THR A 5 1.45 -1.03 -7.75
C THR A 5 1.52 -0.02 -8.89
N ASP A 6 0.87 -0.30 -10.00
CA ASP A 6 0.74 0.67 -11.08
C ASP A 6 -0.59 1.40 -10.90
N VAL A 7 -0.53 2.56 -10.29
CA VAL A 7 -1.72 3.32 -9.92
C VAL A 7 -2.58 3.62 -11.15
N GLY A 8 -1.95 3.89 -12.29
CA GLY A 8 -2.69 4.19 -13.51
C GLY A 8 -3.49 3.01 -14.03
N SER A 9 -3.02 1.79 -13.79
CA SER A 9 -3.70 0.63 -14.33
C SER A 9 -4.99 0.31 -13.57
N VAL A 10 -5.18 0.86 -12.38
CA VAL A 10 -6.38 0.60 -11.58
C VAL A 10 -7.31 1.80 -11.49
N THR A 11 -7.01 2.86 -12.23
CA THR A 11 -7.80 4.09 -12.18
C THR A 11 -9.26 3.86 -12.50
N ASP A 12 -9.56 3.00 -13.47
CA ASP A 12 -10.92 2.76 -13.93
C ASP A 12 -11.61 1.60 -13.23
N LEU A 13 -10.93 0.97 -12.29
CA LEU A 13 -11.50 -0.18 -11.59
C LEU A 13 -12.33 0.27 -10.39
N PRO A 14 -13.41 -0.45 -10.07
CA PRO A 14 -14.17 -0.13 -8.86
C PRO A 14 -13.34 -0.37 -7.61
N ASP A 15 -13.68 0.37 -6.56
CA ASP A 15 -12.92 0.33 -5.30
C ASP A 15 -12.86 -1.08 -4.71
N ASP A 16 -13.93 -1.86 -4.85
CA ASP A 16 -13.95 -3.21 -4.31
C ASP A 16 -12.85 -4.09 -4.90
N LEU A 17 -12.65 -4.00 -6.21
CA LEU A 17 -11.60 -4.76 -6.86
C LEU A 17 -10.23 -4.24 -6.48
N VAL A 18 -10.08 -2.93 -6.38
CA VAL A 18 -8.79 -2.33 -5.98
C VAL A 18 -8.45 -2.73 -4.55
N ARG A 19 -9.44 -2.75 -3.65
CA ARG A 19 -9.20 -3.20 -2.27
C ARG A 19 -8.72 -4.63 -2.21
N LEU A 20 -9.31 -5.52 -2.99
CA LEU A 20 -8.86 -6.92 -3.02
C LEU A 20 -7.42 -7.01 -3.49
N SER A 21 -7.07 -6.26 -4.52
CA SER A 21 -5.72 -6.25 -5.05
C SER A 21 -4.72 -5.69 -4.06
N ILE A 22 -5.09 -4.62 -3.35
CA ILE A 22 -4.26 -4.03 -2.30
C ILE A 22 -4.05 -5.05 -1.18
N ARG A 23 -5.11 -5.73 -0.79
CA ARG A 23 -5.03 -6.71 0.29
C ARG A 23 -4.06 -7.84 -0.07
N ASP A 24 -4.17 -8.34 -1.29
CA ASP A 24 -3.28 -9.40 -1.74
C ASP A 24 -1.84 -8.93 -1.80
N TRP A 25 -1.64 -7.72 -2.29
CA TRP A 25 -0.30 -7.15 -2.39
C TRP A 25 0.32 -6.93 -1.01
N LEU A 26 -0.43 -6.37 -0.06
CA LEU A 26 0.06 -6.16 1.29
C LEU A 26 0.35 -7.48 1.99
N ALA A 27 -0.49 -8.48 1.78
CA ALA A 27 -0.26 -9.80 2.38
C ALA A 27 1.03 -10.42 1.89
N ALA A 28 1.39 -10.15 0.63
CA ALA A 28 2.64 -10.66 0.07
C ALA A 28 3.87 -9.92 0.63
N GLN A 29 3.70 -8.67 1.06
CA GLN A 29 4.82 -7.85 1.54
C GLN A 29 5.03 -7.99 3.05
N ALA A 30 3.96 -8.12 3.80
CA ALA A 30 3.99 -8.00 5.25
C ALA A 30 3.97 -9.37 5.91
N ALA A 31 4.53 -9.42 7.12
CA ALA A 31 4.46 -10.63 7.93
C ALA A 31 3.08 -10.80 8.58
N PHE A 32 2.28 -9.74 8.61
CA PHE A 32 0.97 -9.75 9.26
C PHE A 32 -0.12 -9.59 8.22
N PRO A 33 -1.28 -10.21 8.44
CA PRO A 33 -2.40 -9.99 7.51
C PRO A 33 -2.82 -8.52 7.55
N PRO A 34 -3.12 -7.92 6.41
CA PRO A 34 -3.57 -6.53 6.39
C PRO A 34 -4.97 -6.43 6.98
N ASP A 35 -5.22 -5.35 7.72
CA ASP A 35 -6.55 -5.06 8.22
C ASP A 35 -7.29 -4.13 7.27
N ALA A 36 -8.60 -3.97 7.49
CA ALA A 36 -9.42 -3.14 6.63
C ALA A 36 -8.97 -1.69 6.63
N ALA A 37 -8.53 -1.18 7.78
CA ALA A 37 -8.07 0.21 7.87
C ALA A 37 -6.81 0.43 7.03
N SER A 38 -5.88 -0.52 7.05
CA SER A 38 -4.67 -0.43 6.22
C SER A 38 -5.02 -0.43 4.74
N VAL A 39 -5.93 -1.32 4.34
CA VAL A 39 -6.35 -1.40 2.95
C VAL A 39 -6.99 -0.08 2.52
N ASP A 40 -7.85 0.50 3.35
CA ASP A 40 -8.49 1.77 3.01
C ASP A 40 -7.50 2.91 2.91
N ARG A 41 -6.50 2.93 3.77
CA ARG A 41 -5.45 3.96 3.69
C ARG A 41 -4.67 3.86 2.39
N VAL A 42 -4.33 2.64 1.98
CA VAL A 42 -3.63 2.46 0.72
C VAL A 42 -4.53 2.81 -0.46
N LEU A 43 -5.82 2.50 -0.37
CA LEU A 43 -6.75 2.90 -1.41
C LEU A 43 -6.75 4.42 -1.60
N ASN A 44 -6.70 5.18 -0.51
CA ASN A 44 -6.60 6.64 -0.60
C ASN A 44 -5.33 7.07 -1.33
N VAL A 45 -4.23 6.38 -1.10
CA VAL A 45 -2.98 6.67 -1.82
C VAL A 45 -3.15 6.38 -3.30
N VAL A 46 -3.76 5.24 -3.63
CA VAL A 46 -4.00 4.85 -5.02
C VAL A 46 -4.87 5.88 -5.74
N ARG A 47 -5.90 6.39 -5.06
CA ARG A 47 -6.83 7.35 -5.66
C ARG A 47 -6.32 8.78 -5.64
N GLY A 48 -5.15 9.03 -5.08
CA GLY A 48 -4.57 10.36 -5.09
C GLY A 48 -5.02 11.26 -3.95
N HIS A 49 -5.74 10.72 -2.96
CA HIS A 49 -6.18 11.49 -1.81
C HIS A 49 -5.10 11.65 -0.76
N ALA A 50 -4.05 10.84 -0.83
CA ALA A 50 -2.92 10.90 0.07
C ALA A 50 -1.67 10.47 -0.69
N ARG A 51 -0.51 10.95 -0.24
CA ARG A 51 0.76 10.55 -0.85
C ARG A 51 1.33 9.29 -0.26
N ALA A 52 0.99 9.01 0.98
CA ALA A 52 1.55 7.91 1.72
C ALA A 52 0.57 7.48 2.78
N ALA A 53 0.73 6.26 3.25
CA ALA A 53 -0.10 5.72 4.31
C ALA A 53 0.72 4.78 5.17
N GLU A 54 0.43 4.76 6.46
CA GLU A 54 0.95 3.74 7.35
C GLU A 54 0.01 2.56 7.36
N VAL A 55 0.59 1.38 7.40
CA VAL A 55 -0.18 0.15 7.39
C VAL A 55 0.21 -0.68 8.61
N VAL A 56 -0.51 -1.76 8.81
CA VAL A 56 -0.32 -2.63 9.97
C VAL A 56 1.15 -3.05 10.08
N GLY A 57 1.68 -3.09 11.28
CA GLY A 57 3.07 -3.44 11.52
C GLY A 57 4.02 -2.25 11.48
N GLY A 58 3.51 -1.03 11.38
CA GLY A 58 4.34 0.16 11.35
C GLY A 58 5.03 0.40 10.02
N HIS A 59 4.60 -0.29 8.99
CA HIS A 59 5.16 -0.12 7.66
C HIS A 59 4.48 1.03 6.93
N ARG A 60 5.02 1.40 5.78
CA ARG A 60 4.55 2.55 5.06
C ARG A 60 4.42 2.23 3.57
N VAL A 61 3.40 2.80 2.94
CA VAL A 61 3.21 2.70 1.50
C VAL A 61 3.24 4.12 0.95
N ASP A 62 4.15 4.39 0.02
CA ASP A 62 4.27 5.68 -0.64
C ASP A 62 3.81 5.55 -2.09
N ARG A 63 3.44 6.69 -2.67
CA ARG A 63 3.20 6.76 -4.11
C ARG A 63 4.24 7.69 -4.74
N ARG A 64 4.96 7.17 -5.74
CA ARG A 64 5.93 7.94 -6.49
C ARG A 64 5.83 7.61 -7.97
N TYR A 65 5.70 8.64 -8.77
CA TYR A 65 5.69 8.47 -10.24
C TYR A 65 4.65 7.46 -10.69
N GLY A 66 3.48 7.51 -10.06
CA GLY A 66 2.38 6.61 -10.42
C GLY A 66 2.52 5.18 -9.94
N ARG A 67 3.44 4.91 -9.01
CA ARG A 67 3.64 3.57 -8.51
C ARG A 67 3.61 3.55 -6.99
N LEU A 68 3.11 2.45 -6.44
CA LEU A 68 3.13 2.21 -5.01
C LEU A 68 4.48 1.59 -4.62
N ILE A 69 5.03 2.08 -3.53
CA ILE A 69 6.31 1.59 -3.00
C ILE A 69 6.07 1.20 -1.55
N TYR A 70 6.35 -0.06 -1.23
CA TYR A 70 6.25 -0.56 0.13
C TYR A 70 7.56 -0.33 0.85
N ARG A 71 7.48 0.33 2.01
CA ARG A 71 8.66 0.62 2.83
C ARG A 71 8.50 -0.08 4.16
N PRO A 72 9.15 -1.22 4.36
CA PRO A 72 9.07 -1.88 5.64
C PRO A 72 9.77 -1.06 6.71
N SER A 73 9.15 -1.01 7.88
CA SER A 73 9.77 -0.42 9.04
C SER A 73 10.69 -1.45 9.67
N GLY A 74 11.98 -1.19 9.68
CA GLY A 74 12.93 -2.14 10.20
C GLY A 74 13.72 -1.58 11.36
N PRO A 75 14.28 -2.46 12.19
CA PRO A 75 15.11 -2.00 13.29
C PRO A 75 16.35 -1.24 12.82
N SER A 76 16.78 -1.48 11.61
CA SER A 76 17.92 -0.76 11.05
C SER A 76 17.65 0.71 10.90
N ASP A 77 16.40 1.10 10.92
CA ASP A 77 16.07 2.51 10.82
C ASP A 77 16.46 3.28 12.04
N THR A 78 16.64 2.60 13.11
CA THR A 78 16.86 3.26 14.35
C THR A 78 18.29 3.38 14.70
N TYR A 79 19.07 2.68 14.22
CA TYR A 79 20.35 2.76 14.66
C TYR A 79 21.26 3.44 14.01
N ARG A 80 21.18 3.89 13.73
CA ARG A 80 21.91 4.50 13.18
C ARG A 80 22.62 5.28 13.82
N ASN A 81 22.35 5.05 14.20
CA ASN A 81 22.72 5.56 14.99
C ASN A 81 23.29 5.91 15.28
#